data_a3683897707efda832b93387d7555f18
#
_entry.id   a3683897707efda832b93387d7555f18
#
_cell.length_a   1.000
_cell.length_b   1.000
_cell.length_c   1.000
_cell.angle_alpha   90.00
_cell.angle_beta   90.00
_cell.angle_gamma   90.00
#
_symmetry.space_group_name_H-M   'P 1'
#
loop_
_entity.id
_entity.type
_entity.pdbx_description
1 polymer ?
#
loop_
_entity_poly.entity_id
_entity_poly.type
_entity_poly.pdbx_seq_one_letter_code
_entity_poly.pdbx_strand_id
1 'polypeptide(L)'
;LGIMDERHAKIEAAAKKKADIENSRLEYENKLREAAENARKAASDRAEAMLSDAREKAAEDVKNAEETSKKRLELAKTDIEFESGELDGKLERSVDKLAETFISRLIS
;
A
#
# COMPACT_ATOMS: atom_id res chain seq x y z
N LEU A 1 52.06 -17.90 58.68
CA LEU A 1 51.65 -18.61 57.44
C LEU A 1 50.15 -18.55 57.25
N GLY A 2 49.30 -18.77 58.26
CA GLY A 2 47.85 -18.76 58.14
C GLY A 2 47.27 -17.39 57.78
N ILE A 3 47.82 -16.30 58.31
CA ILE A 3 47.32 -14.92 58.05
C ILE A 3 47.58 -14.49 56.61
N MET A 4 48.74 -14.85 56.06
CA MET A 4 49.08 -14.54 54.67
C MET A 4 48.28 -15.35 53.69
N ASP A 5 48.04 -16.60 53.99
CA ASP A 5 47.20 -17.48 53.15
C ASP A 5 45.74 -17.03 53.12
N GLU A 6 45.23 -16.62 54.27
CA GLU A 6 43.87 -16.07 54.38
C GLU A 6 43.73 -14.75 53.63
N ARG A 7 44.71 -13.86 53.72
CA ARG A 7 44.74 -12.62 52.98
C ARG A 7 44.80 -12.85 51.48
N HIS A 8 45.65 -13.76 51.08
CA HIS A 8 45.81 -14.14 49.69
C HIS A 8 44.53 -14.75 49.12
N ALA A 9 43.92 -15.63 49.87
CA ALA A 9 42.64 -16.24 49.52
C ALA A 9 41.52 -15.20 49.37
N LYS A 10 41.48 -14.20 50.28
CA LYS A 10 40.47 -13.11 50.20
C LYS A 10 40.69 -12.22 49.00
N ILE A 11 41.95 -11.90 48.65
CA ILE A 11 42.28 -11.12 47.47
C ILE A 11 41.92 -11.86 46.18
N GLU A 12 42.19 -13.16 46.09
CA GLU A 12 41.81 -13.99 44.97
C GLU A 12 40.28 -14.11 44.82
N ALA A 13 39.58 -14.28 45.94
CA ALA A 13 38.12 -14.35 45.93
C ALA A 13 37.49 -13.02 45.44
N ALA A 14 38.06 -11.88 45.90
CA ALA A 14 37.60 -10.56 45.46
C ALA A 14 37.89 -10.33 43.98
N ALA A 15 39.05 -10.73 43.50
CA ALA A 15 39.41 -10.62 42.10
C ALA A 15 38.51 -11.48 41.20
N LYS A 16 38.20 -12.69 41.65
CA LYS A 16 37.26 -13.59 40.95
C LYS A 16 35.85 -13.02 40.89
N LYS A 17 35.36 -12.47 41.99
CA LYS A 17 34.04 -11.79 42.01
C LYS A 17 34.01 -10.62 41.05
N LYS A 18 35.05 -9.84 41.02
CA LYS A 18 35.17 -8.70 40.10
C LYS A 18 35.14 -9.15 38.65
N ALA A 19 35.89 -10.22 38.32
CA ALA A 19 35.91 -10.81 37.01
C ALA A 19 34.54 -11.37 36.61
N ASP A 20 33.85 -12.03 37.52
CA ASP A 20 32.53 -12.58 37.30
C ASP A 20 31.49 -11.47 37.05
N ILE A 21 31.57 -10.36 37.79
CA ILE A 21 30.70 -9.19 37.59
C ILE A 21 30.96 -8.56 36.24
N GLU A 22 32.21 -8.42 35.86
CA GLU A 22 32.59 -7.87 34.54
C GLU A 22 32.08 -8.76 33.42
N ASN A 23 32.25 -10.07 33.52
CA ASN A 23 31.76 -11.02 32.53
C ASN A 23 30.23 -11.01 32.42
N SER A 24 29.55 -10.94 33.54
CA SER A 24 28.07 -10.83 33.57
C SER A 24 27.60 -9.51 32.90
N ARG A 25 28.31 -8.43 33.15
CA ARG A 25 28.00 -7.13 32.54
C ARG A 25 28.20 -7.20 31.04
N LEU A 26 29.28 -7.79 30.55
CA LEU A 26 29.54 -7.95 29.12
C LEU A 26 28.48 -8.83 28.45
N GLU A 27 28.12 -9.94 29.09
CA GLU A 27 27.05 -10.80 28.58
C GLU A 27 25.71 -10.07 28.48
N TYR A 28 25.39 -9.29 29.52
CA TYR A 28 24.17 -8.49 29.54
C TYR A 28 24.18 -7.42 28.43
N GLU A 29 25.28 -6.72 28.25
CA GLU A 29 25.45 -5.73 27.19
C GLU A 29 25.33 -6.37 25.80
N ASN A 30 25.92 -7.56 25.60
CA ASN A 30 25.82 -8.27 24.35
C ASN A 30 24.37 -8.73 24.07
N LYS A 31 23.66 -9.22 25.07
CA LYS A 31 22.25 -9.60 24.94
C LYS A 31 21.37 -8.39 24.62
N LEU A 32 21.62 -7.24 25.23
CA LEU A 32 20.92 -6.01 24.92
C LEU A 32 21.19 -5.55 23.50
N ARG A 33 22.42 -5.67 23.03
CA ARG A 33 22.80 -5.32 21.66
C ARG A 33 22.12 -6.24 20.65
N GLU A 34 22.14 -7.55 20.89
CA GLU A 34 21.43 -8.52 20.05
C GLU A 34 19.93 -8.26 20.01
N ALA A 35 19.33 -7.99 21.17
CA ALA A 35 17.91 -7.68 21.24
C ALA A 35 17.58 -6.41 20.47
N ALA A 36 18.44 -5.37 20.55
CA ALA A 36 18.25 -4.14 19.81
C ALA A 36 18.39 -4.37 18.30
N GLU A 37 19.37 -5.16 17.87
CA GLU A 37 19.56 -5.51 16.44
C GLU A 37 18.36 -6.32 15.90
N ASN A 38 17.91 -7.31 16.67
CA ASN A 38 16.75 -8.11 16.29
C ASN A 38 15.48 -7.27 16.21
N ALA A 39 15.29 -6.34 17.15
CA ALA A 39 14.16 -5.41 17.13
C ALA A 39 14.20 -4.48 15.89
N ARG A 40 15.37 -3.96 15.54
CA ARG A 40 15.56 -3.14 14.34
C ARG A 40 15.27 -3.91 13.07
N LYS A 41 15.77 -5.15 12.99
CA LYS A 41 15.53 -6.02 11.85
C LYS A 41 14.06 -6.36 11.71
N ALA A 42 13.40 -6.71 12.80
CA ALA A 42 11.97 -6.99 12.81
C ALA A 42 11.15 -5.77 12.39
N ALA A 43 11.53 -4.57 12.86
CA ALA A 43 10.87 -3.32 12.49
C ALA A 43 11.08 -3.00 11.01
N SER A 44 12.29 -3.21 10.49
CA SER A 44 12.63 -3.00 9.09
C SER A 44 11.86 -3.97 8.19
N ASP A 45 11.82 -5.25 8.54
CA ASP A 45 11.09 -6.27 7.79
C ASP A 45 9.59 -5.97 7.77
N ARG A 46 9.06 -5.52 8.90
CA ARG A 46 7.64 -5.12 9.00
C ARG A 46 7.34 -3.90 8.14
N ALA A 47 8.23 -2.90 8.15
CA ALA A 47 8.08 -1.71 7.31
C ALA A 47 8.12 -2.06 5.82
N GLU A 48 9.03 -2.94 5.40
CA GLU A 48 9.10 -3.43 4.03
C GLU A 48 7.84 -4.18 3.61
N ALA A 49 7.33 -5.06 4.48
CA ALA A 49 6.10 -5.80 4.22
C ALA A 49 4.91 -4.86 4.08
N MET A 50 4.78 -3.87 4.97
CA MET A 50 3.72 -2.86 4.91
C MET A 50 3.81 -2.02 3.63
N LEU A 51 5.02 -1.65 3.24
CA LEU A 51 5.25 -0.88 2.02
C LEU A 51 4.89 -1.68 0.76
N SER A 52 5.28 -2.95 0.73
CA SER A 52 4.94 -3.87 -0.36
C SER A 52 3.42 -4.06 -0.48
N ASP A 53 2.73 -4.29 0.64
CA ASP A 53 1.28 -4.43 0.66
C ASP A 53 0.58 -3.15 0.23
N ALA A 54 1.06 -2.00 0.67
CA ALA A 54 0.51 -0.70 0.28
C ALA A 54 0.68 -0.44 -1.22
N ARG A 55 1.81 -0.81 -1.80
CA ARG A 55 2.07 -0.71 -3.24
C ARG A 55 1.17 -1.63 -4.06
N GLU A 56 1.00 -2.87 -3.62
CA GLU A 56 0.08 -3.81 -4.26
C GLU A 56 -1.36 -3.29 -4.24
N LYS A 57 -1.79 -2.80 -3.10
CA LYS A 57 -3.13 -2.24 -2.94
C LYS A 57 -3.34 -1.01 -3.81
N ALA A 58 -2.35 -0.12 -3.85
CA ALA A 58 -2.40 1.07 -4.71
C ALA A 58 -2.46 0.69 -6.19
N ALA A 59 -1.67 -0.30 -6.62
CA ALA A 59 -1.69 -0.80 -7.99
C ALA A 59 -3.05 -1.41 -8.36
N GLU A 60 -3.64 -2.17 -7.45
CA GLU A 60 -4.98 -2.75 -7.62
C GLU A 60 -6.06 -1.67 -7.71
N ASP A 61 -5.99 -0.65 -6.84
CA ASP A 61 -6.92 0.48 -6.86
C ASP A 61 -6.83 1.27 -8.17
N VAL A 62 -5.62 1.51 -8.67
CA VAL A 62 -5.41 2.16 -9.97
C VAL A 62 -5.99 1.32 -11.10
N LYS A 63 -5.74 0.03 -11.10
CA LYS A 63 -6.30 -0.90 -12.09
C LYS A 63 -7.82 -0.88 -12.10
N ASN A 64 -8.43 -0.94 -10.91
CA ASN A 64 -9.88 -0.89 -10.76
C ASN A 64 -10.46 0.44 -11.23
N ALA A 65 -9.78 1.55 -10.92
CA ALA A 65 -10.18 2.88 -11.38
C ALA A 65 -10.09 3.00 -12.90
N GLU A 66 -9.05 2.46 -13.53
CA GLU A 66 -8.90 2.42 -14.98
C GLU A 66 -10.01 1.60 -15.64
N GLU A 67 -10.32 0.42 -15.10
CA GLU A 67 -11.42 -0.42 -15.60
C GLU A 67 -12.78 0.26 -15.47
N THR A 68 -13.03 0.92 -14.34
CA THR A 68 -14.26 1.68 -14.11
C THR A 68 -14.37 2.85 -15.08
N SER A 69 -13.28 3.60 -15.29
CA SER A 69 -13.25 4.70 -16.26
C SER A 69 -13.51 4.22 -17.67
N LYS A 70 -12.92 3.10 -18.06
CA LYS A 70 -13.11 2.49 -19.37
C LYS A 70 -14.56 2.09 -19.61
N LYS A 71 -15.19 1.45 -18.60
CA LYS A 71 -16.63 1.10 -18.67
C LYS A 71 -17.51 2.32 -18.79
N ARG A 72 -17.22 3.38 -18.03
CA ARG A 72 -17.97 4.64 -18.11
C ARG A 72 -17.84 5.30 -19.46
N LEU A 73 -16.65 5.28 -20.05
CA LEU A 73 -16.43 5.79 -21.41
C LEU A 73 -17.21 5.01 -22.45
N GLU A 74 -17.23 3.68 -22.35
CA GLU A 74 -18.00 2.82 -23.25
C GLU A 74 -19.50 3.06 -23.14
N LEU A 75 -20.01 3.20 -21.91
CA LEU A 75 -21.42 3.52 -21.66
C LEU A 75 -21.78 4.90 -22.22
N ALA A 76 -20.95 5.90 -21.96
CA ALA A 76 -21.15 7.25 -22.46
C ALA A 76 -21.15 7.27 -24.00
N LYS A 77 -20.25 6.53 -24.62
CA LYS A 77 -20.17 6.39 -26.07
C LYS A 77 -21.44 5.75 -26.64
N THR A 78 -21.91 4.68 -26.01
CA THR A 78 -23.16 4.01 -26.40
C THR A 78 -24.35 4.94 -26.26
N ASP A 79 -24.44 5.69 -25.16
CA ASP A 79 -25.51 6.66 -24.92
C ASP A 79 -25.49 7.78 -25.98
N ILE A 80 -24.32 8.29 -26.34
CA ILE A 80 -24.17 9.31 -27.37
C ILE A 80 -24.60 8.77 -28.72
N GLU A 81 -24.20 7.55 -29.08
CA GLU A 81 -24.60 6.90 -30.32
C GLU A 81 -26.13 6.70 -30.38
N PHE A 82 -26.73 6.28 -29.29
CA PHE A 82 -28.17 6.12 -29.18
C PHE A 82 -28.91 7.44 -29.32
N GLU A 83 -28.51 8.48 -28.60
CA GLU A 83 -29.10 9.82 -28.68
C GLU A 83 -28.92 10.43 -30.06
N SER A 84 -27.75 10.25 -30.67
CA SER A 84 -27.47 10.71 -32.03
C SER A 84 -28.37 10.03 -33.05
N GLY A 85 -28.57 8.71 -32.92
CA GLY A 85 -29.50 7.96 -33.76
C GLY A 85 -30.94 8.40 -33.60
N GLU A 86 -31.40 8.68 -32.37
CA GLU A 86 -32.74 9.22 -32.12
C GLU A 86 -32.91 10.63 -32.74
N LEU A 87 -31.89 11.46 -32.58
CA LEU A 87 -31.92 12.82 -33.15
C LEU A 87 -31.99 12.77 -34.67
N ASP A 88 -31.21 11.92 -35.32
CA ASP A 88 -31.25 11.71 -36.77
C ASP A 88 -32.62 11.22 -37.23
N GLY A 89 -33.20 10.28 -36.51
CA GLY A 89 -34.54 9.78 -36.79
C GLY A 89 -35.62 10.86 -36.64
N LYS A 90 -35.51 11.71 -35.63
CA LYS A 90 -36.41 12.87 -35.46
C LYS A 90 -36.25 13.90 -36.57
N LEU A 91 -35.03 14.16 -36.99
CA LEU A 91 -34.74 15.04 -38.13
C LEU A 91 -35.33 14.52 -39.41
N GLU A 92 -35.15 13.26 -39.76
CA GLU A 92 -35.73 12.62 -40.91
C GLU A 92 -37.25 12.75 -40.94
N ARG A 93 -37.92 12.43 -39.82
CA ARG A 93 -39.36 12.58 -39.68
C ARG A 93 -39.83 14.00 -39.81
N SER A 94 -39.08 14.96 -39.32
CA SER A 94 -39.37 16.38 -39.47
C SER A 94 -39.26 16.83 -40.89
N VAL A 95 -38.24 16.39 -41.61
CA VAL A 95 -38.02 16.68 -43.03
C VAL A 95 -39.14 16.07 -43.87
N ASP A 96 -39.51 14.82 -43.64
CA ASP A 96 -40.60 14.14 -44.34
C ASP A 96 -41.93 14.83 -44.11
N LYS A 97 -42.21 15.23 -42.86
CA LYS A 97 -43.43 15.96 -42.51
C LYS A 97 -43.48 17.34 -43.18
N LEU A 98 -42.36 18.04 -43.25
CA LEU A 98 -42.29 19.30 -43.97
C LEU A 98 -42.51 19.13 -45.47
N ALA A 99 -41.95 18.09 -46.08
CA ALA A 99 -42.12 17.75 -47.48
C ALA A 99 -43.58 17.42 -47.77
N GLU A 100 -44.23 16.60 -46.93
CA GLU A 100 -45.68 16.28 -47.05
C GLU A 100 -46.54 17.53 -46.98
N THR A 101 -46.27 18.41 -46.04
CA THR A 101 -46.99 19.65 -45.84
C THR A 101 -46.82 20.57 -47.06
N PHE A 102 -45.60 20.66 -47.60
CA PHE A 102 -45.31 21.44 -48.78
C PHE A 102 -46.05 20.92 -50.01
N ILE A 103 -45.99 19.62 -50.23
CA ILE A 103 -46.72 18.98 -51.35
C ILE A 103 -48.25 19.19 -51.20
N SER A 104 -48.76 19.00 -50.00
CA SER A 104 -50.16 19.21 -49.69
C SER A 104 -50.62 20.65 -49.99
N ARG A 105 -49.80 21.65 -49.72
CA ARG A 105 -50.09 23.04 -50.03
C ARG A 105 -50.02 23.37 -51.52
N LEU A 106 -49.14 22.69 -52.25
CA LEU A 106 -49.04 22.84 -53.68
C LEU A 106 -50.22 22.28 -54.43
N ILE A 107 -50.83 21.20 -53.94
CA ILE A 107 -51.96 20.51 -54.58
C ILE A 107 -53.29 21.18 -54.25
N SER A 108 -53.38 21.81 -53.09
CA SER A 108 -54.60 22.55 -52.73
C SER A 108 -54.54 23.95 -53.26
#